data_b867580530f62e827f7c9fbd680a5957
#
_entry.id   b867580530f62e827f7c9fbd680a5957
#
_cell.length_a   1.000
_cell.length_b   1.000
_cell.length_c   1.000
_cell.angle_alpha   90.00
_cell.angle_beta   90.00
_cell.angle_gamma   90.00
#
_symmetry.space_group_name_H-M   'P 1'
#
loop_
_entity.id
_entity.type
_entity.pdbx_description
1 polymer ?
#
loop_
_entity_poly.entity_id
_entity_poly.type
_entity_poly.pdbx_seq_one_letter_code
_entity_poly.pdbx_strand_id
1 'polypeptide(L)'
;MENWKQKPLSQVVSRWIRGTTLNRSRADYYTKTPGPESLPWARVGDMKEGLLCETENYLTKEGVDQIPWLIVPEGAVLLSVSGTIGKSAIAGCDLVVNQAIQAMIFDEGQILPEYACFYLEFYRPWLIERANAVTVPNLTKEQLSGIPVVFPCLEEQQVIVDQLKRARRLMQRSRRSEDTLNRILENAFGKMARSALKEGKISRDEELLSPVLRPIWVSLKTRALPAERET
;
A
#
# COMPACT_ATOMS: atom_id res chain seq x y z
N MET A 1 -15.90 -4.94 -19.46
CA MET A 1 -14.85 -5.20 -18.44
C MET A 1 -13.70 -5.96 -19.09
N GLU A 2 -13.06 -5.31 -20.06
CA GLU A 2 -11.99 -5.91 -20.85
C GLU A 2 -10.67 -5.27 -20.43
N ASN A 3 -9.67 -6.10 -20.14
CA ASN A 3 -8.26 -5.77 -19.88
C ASN A 3 -7.82 -5.47 -18.43
N TRP A 4 -8.28 -6.25 -17.46
CA TRP A 4 -7.58 -6.30 -16.18
C TRP A 4 -6.21 -6.98 -16.37
N LYS A 5 -5.17 -6.35 -15.80
CA LYS A 5 -3.80 -6.84 -15.82
C LYS A 5 -3.41 -7.33 -14.42
N GLN A 6 -2.55 -8.34 -14.38
CA GLN A 6 -1.86 -8.73 -13.15
C GLN A 6 -0.36 -8.62 -13.38
N LYS A 7 0.33 -7.93 -12.49
CA LYS A 7 1.78 -7.81 -12.48
C LYS A 7 2.29 -7.90 -11.04
N PRO A 8 3.51 -8.42 -10.80
CA PRO A 8 4.13 -8.28 -9.50
C PRO A 8 4.40 -6.81 -9.20
N LEU A 9 4.34 -6.43 -7.92
CA LEU A 9 4.53 -5.05 -7.47
C LEU A 9 5.83 -4.44 -8.01
N SER A 10 6.88 -5.26 -8.15
CA SER A 10 8.15 -4.83 -8.74
C SER A 10 8.08 -4.34 -10.18
N GLN A 11 7.06 -4.73 -10.95
CA GLN A 11 6.91 -4.31 -12.35
C GLN A 11 6.08 -3.02 -12.52
N VAL A 12 5.48 -2.54 -11.44
CA VAL A 12 4.66 -1.33 -11.45
C VAL A 12 5.24 -0.22 -10.55
N VAL A 13 6.26 -0.54 -9.75
CA VAL A 13 7.03 0.41 -8.95
C VAL A 13 8.33 0.74 -9.68
N SER A 14 8.47 2.00 -10.08
CA SER A 14 9.66 2.50 -10.79
C SER A 14 10.85 2.73 -9.86
N ARG A 15 10.60 3.17 -8.62
CA ARG A 15 11.66 3.43 -7.62
C ARG A 15 11.19 3.06 -6.22
N TRP A 16 12.10 2.41 -5.48
CA TRP A 16 11.93 2.05 -4.07
C TRP A 16 12.87 2.86 -3.21
N ILE A 17 12.37 3.52 -2.18
CA ILE A 17 13.17 4.27 -1.22
C ILE A 17 12.89 3.71 0.18
N ARG A 18 13.90 3.11 0.80
CA ARG A 18 13.85 2.71 2.21
C ARG A 18 14.40 3.84 3.04
N GLY A 19 13.63 4.30 4.01
CA GLY A 19 14.05 5.40 4.85
C GLY A 19 15.16 5.06 5.85
N THR A 20 15.60 6.07 6.54
CA THR A 20 16.66 5.97 7.57
C THR A 20 16.37 6.86 8.76
N THR A 21 17.14 6.67 9.81
CA THR A 21 17.20 7.57 10.95
C THR A 21 18.64 8.04 11.09
N LEU A 22 18.87 9.32 10.94
CA LEU A 22 20.17 9.94 11.18
C LEU A 22 20.52 9.88 12.68
N ASN A 23 21.80 10.09 12.98
CA ASN A 23 22.26 10.08 14.37
C ASN A 23 21.50 11.09 15.22
N ARG A 24 20.70 10.62 16.17
CA ARG A 24 19.85 11.44 17.03
C ARG A 24 20.60 12.28 18.07
N SER A 25 21.88 11.98 18.33
CA SER A 25 22.72 12.81 19.17
C SER A 25 23.16 14.12 18.48
N ARG A 26 22.96 14.21 17.15
CA ARG A 26 23.16 15.43 16.36
C ARG A 26 21.83 16.21 16.34
N ALA A 27 21.68 17.11 17.32
CA ALA A 27 20.48 17.95 17.46
C ALA A 27 20.28 18.89 16.25
N ASP A 28 21.34 19.23 15.54
CA ASP A 28 21.37 20.06 14.35
C ASP A 28 20.69 19.41 13.13
N TYR A 29 20.49 18.09 13.12
CA TYR A 29 19.81 17.40 12.02
C TYR A 29 18.28 17.42 12.10
N TYR A 30 17.72 17.73 13.27
CA TYR A 30 16.28 17.64 13.51
C TYR A 30 15.71 18.92 14.07
N THR A 31 14.47 19.22 13.69
CA THR A 31 13.71 20.34 14.26
C THR A 31 12.23 19.94 14.42
N LYS A 32 11.54 20.59 15.36
CA LYS A 32 10.07 20.48 15.49
C LYS A 32 9.34 21.59 14.75
N THR A 33 10.05 22.65 14.37
CA THR A 33 9.47 23.78 13.65
C THR A 33 9.97 23.75 12.21
N PRO A 34 9.08 23.64 11.23
CA PRO A 34 9.48 23.64 9.83
C PRO A 34 10.14 24.97 9.45
N GLY A 35 11.24 24.89 8.71
CA GLY A 35 11.94 26.03 8.12
C GLY A 35 11.91 25.96 6.59
N PRO A 36 12.40 27.00 5.88
CA PRO A 36 12.30 27.09 4.42
C PRO A 36 12.95 25.93 3.66
N GLU A 37 14.01 25.34 4.20
CA GLU A 37 14.77 24.24 3.58
C GLU A 37 14.66 22.92 4.38
N SER A 38 13.72 22.85 5.34
CA SER A 38 13.48 21.63 6.09
C SER A 38 12.48 20.72 5.39
N LEU A 39 12.66 19.40 5.52
CA LEU A 39 11.73 18.40 5.00
C LEU A 39 11.05 17.65 6.16
N PRO A 40 9.75 17.32 6.03
CA PRO A 40 9.08 16.44 6.97
C PRO A 40 9.83 15.12 7.12
N TRP A 41 10.06 14.67 8.35
CA TRP A 41 10.65 13.37 8.66
C TRP A 41 9.58 12.44 9.21
N ALA A 42 9.01 11.64 8.30
CA ALA A 42 7.86 10.80 8.59
C ALA A 42 8.25 9.50 9.32
N ARG A 43 7.52 9.23 10.39
CA ARG A 43 7.53 7.97 11.13
C ARG A 43 6.16 7.31 11.00
N VAL A 44 6.05 6.02 11.34
CA VAL A 44 4.77 5.29 11.28
C VAL A 44 3.66 5.95 12.10
N GLY A 45 4.02 6.66 13.20
CA GLY A 45 3.07 7.43 14.01
C GLY A 45 2.47 8.63 13.28
N ASP A 46 3.21 9.23 12.36
CA ASP A 46 2.77 10.38 11.58
C ASP A 46 1.84 9.98 10.41
N MET A 47 1.88 8.70 9.99
CA MET A 47 1.07 8.19 8.88
C MET A 47 -0.40 8.15 9.27
N LYS A 48 -1.13 9.14 8.79
CA LYS A 48 -2.60 9.21 8.82
C LYS A 48 -3.12 8.86 7.43
N GLU A 49 -4.40 8.59 7.33
CA GLU A 49 -5.06 8.35 6.05
C GLU A 49 -4.96 9.56 5.11
N GLY A 50 -4.65 9.33 3.84
CA GLY A 50 -4.58 10.34 2.80
C GLY A 50 -3.17 10.87 2.56
N LEU A 51 -3.06 12.18 2.34
CA LEU A 51 -1.80 12.85 2.06
C LEU A 51 -1.03 13.17 3.35
N LEU A 52 0.24 12.82 3.39
CA LEU A 52 1.15 13.11 4.49
C LEU A 52 2.12 14.22 4.06
N CYS A 53 2.01 15.38 4.68
CA CYS A 53 2.94 16.51 4.51
C CYS A 53 3.35 17.13 5.84
N GLU A 54 2.63 16.84 6.94
CA GLU A 54 2.94 17.32 8.28
C GLU A 54 3.38 16.17 9.16
N THR A 55 4.48 16.35 9.89
CA THR A 55 5.08 15.35 10.78
C THR A 55 5.44 16.01 12.11
N GLU A 56 5.61 15.21 13.16
CA GLU A 56 6.04 15.72 14.45
C GLU A 56 7.46 16.31 14.44
N ASN A 57 8.30 15.79 13.54
CA ASN A 57 9.70 16.21 13.39
C ASN A 57 10.03 16.43 11.92
N TYR A 58 10.97 17.31 11.68
CA TYR A 58 11.50 17.64 10.35
C TYR A 58 13.02 17.44 10.37
N LEU A 59 13.60 17.14 9.22
CA LEU A 59 15.04 17.28 9.01
C LEU A 59 15.35 18.72 8.64
N THR A 60 16.39 19.28 9.26
CA THR A 60 16.97 20.55 8.85
C THR A 60 17.66 20.39 7.48
N LYS A 61 18.08 21.50 6.88
CA LYS A 61 18.91 21.44 5.67
C LYS A 61 20.15 20.57 5.89
N GLU A 62 20.85 20.73 7.00
CA GLU A 62 22.04 19.97 7.35
C GLU A 62 21.75 18.47 7.44
N GLY A 63 20.57 18.10 7.96
CA GLY A 63 20.11 16.71 8.00
C GLY A 63 19.78 16.17 6.60
N VAL A 64 19.10 16.94 5.78
CA VAL A 64 18.74 16.57 4.40
C VAL A 64 19.99 16.39 3.53
N ASP A 65 20.98 17.27 3.67
CA ASP A 65 22.24 17.22 2.93
C ASP A 65 23.07 15.94 3.20
N GLN A 66 22.80 15.24 4.35
CA GLN A 66 23.44 13.94 4.62
C GLN A 66 22.85 12.80 3.78
N ILE A 67 21.61 12.93 3.29
CA ILE A 67 20.86 11.83 2.68
C ILE A 67 20.01 12.31 1.49
N PRO A 68 20.51 13.15 0.57
CA PRO A 68 19.70 13.74 -0.50
C PRO A 68 19.10 12.68 -1.44
N TRP A 69 19.70 11.50 -1.53
CA TRP A 69 19.20 10.37 -2.34
C TRP A 69 18.00 9.63 -1.70
N LEU A 70 17.67 9.92 -0.43
CA LEU A 70 16.54 9.35 0.29
C LEU A 70 15.33 10.30 0.36
N ILE A 71 15.37 11.42 -0.34
CA ILE A 71 14.19 12.28 -0.49
C ILE A 71 13.13 11.51 -1.27
N VAL A 72 11.97 11.39 -0.65
CA VAL A 72 10.77 10.78 -1.21
C VAL A 72 9.96 11.90 -1.87
N PRO A 73 9.70 11.84 -3.18
CA PRO A 73 8.94 12.89 -3.86
C PRO A 73 7.45 12.85 -3.49
N GLU A 74 6.80 13.99 -3.67
CA GLU A 74 5.34 14.08 -3.66
C GLU A 74 4.72 13.00 -4.57
N GLY A 75 3.56 12.46 -4.19
CA GLY A 75 2.86 11.40 -4.91
C GLY A 75 3.35 9.98 -4.59
N ALA A 76 4.51 9.79 -3.96
CA ALA A 76 4.98 8.46 -3.59
C ALA A 76 4.06 7.79 -2.57
N VAL A 77 3.83 6.49 -2.74
CA VAL A 77 3.07 5.67 -1.79
C VAL A 77 3.98 5.19 -0.67
N LEU A 78 3.58 5.45 0.56
CA LEU A 78 4.28 5.08 1.78
C LEU A 78 3.61 3.85 2.39
N LEU A 79 4.41 2.86 2.78
CA LEU A 79 3.94 1.64 3.42
C LEU A 79 4.76 1.35 4.68
N SER A 80 4.11 1.21 5.82
CA SER A 80 4.81 0.77 7.03
C SER A 80 5.14 -0.72 6.95
N VAL A 81 6.41 -1.03 7.15
CA VAL A 81 7.00 -2.38 6.95
C VAL A 81 7.66 -2.93 8.21
N SER A 82 7.68 -2.16 9.30
CA SER A 82 8.16 -2.58 10.61
C SER A 82 7.34 -1.91 11.71
N GLY A 83 7.17 -2.59 12.84
CA GLY A 83 6.29 -2.16 13.93
C GLY A 83 4.82 -2.37 13.56
N THR A 84 4.07 -1.29 13.34
CA THR A 84 2.68 -1.38 12.84
C THR A 84 2.71 -1.62 11.34
N ILE A 85 2.58 -2.87 10.92
CA ILE A 85 2.65 -3.29 9.52
C ILE A 85 1.41 -2.87 8.72
N GLY A 86 1.62 -2.46 7.45
CA GLY A 86 0.57 -2.29 6.45
C GLY A 86 -0.25 -1.01 6.58
N LYS A 87 0.19 -0.01 7.37
CA LYS A 87 -0.33 1.35 7.23
C LYS A 87 0.16 1.93 5.90
N SER A 88 -0.71 2.57 5.16
CA SER A 88 -0.38 3.25 3.92
C SER A 88 -0.79 4.73 3.96
N ALA A 89 -0.05 5.55 3.24
CA ALA A 89 -0.32 6.97 3.00
C ALA A 89 0.31 7.38 1.67
N ILE A 90 0.04 8.59 1.21
CA ILE A 90 0.68 9.17 0.03
C ILE A 90 1.48 10.39 0.50
N ALA A 91 2.70 10.55 0.01
CA ALA A 91 3.49 11.75 0.24
C ALA A 91 2.78 12.96 -0.39
N GLY A 92 2.37 13.92 0.43
CA GLY A 92 1.68 15.13 -0.03
C GLY A 92 2.64 16.29 -0.36
N CYS A 93 3.93 16.07 -0.13
CA CYS A 93 5.05 16.94 -0.47
C CYS A 93 6.33 16.10 -0.43
N ASP A 94 7.45 16.67 -0.87
CA ASP A 94 8.75 16.03 -0.69
C ASP A 94 9.03 15.85 0.81
N LEU A 95 9.43 14.65 1.19
CA LEU A 95 9.67 14.28 2.58
C LEU A 95 10.77 13.21 2.72
N VAL A 96 11.19 12.93 3.94
CA VAL A 96 12.05 11.81 4.27
C VAL A 96 11.30 10.86 5.20
N VAL A 97 11.49 9.56 5.03
CA VAL A 97 10.86 8.55 5.88
C VAL A 97 11.88 7.84 6.76
N ASN A 98 11.46 7.34 7.92
CA ASN A 98 12.33 6.51 8.75
C ASN A 98 12.44 5.07 8.20
N GLN A 99 13.32 4.26 8.78
CA GLN A 99 13.58 2.88 8.36
C GLN A 99 12.38 1.92 8.48
N ALA A 100 11.32 2.31 9.21
CA ALA A 100 10.10 1.50 9.33
C ALA A 100 9.12 1.70 8.17
N ILE A 101 9.42 2.62 7.25
CA ILE A 101 8.58 2.93 6.10
C ILE A 101 9.34 2.61 4.81
N GLN A 102 8.64 1.95 3.89
CA GLN A 102 9.04 1.78 2.50
C GLN A 102 8.25 2.75 1.65
N ALA A 103 8.92 3.66 0.96
CA ALA A 103 8.31 4.50 -0.05
C ALA A 103 8.46 3.86 -1.44
N MET A 104 7.44 4.00 -2.26
CA MET A 104 7.32 3.43 -3.60
C MET A 104 6.80 4.50 -4.55
N ILE A 105 7.58 4.78 -5.59
CA ILE A 105 7.16 5.63 -6.71
C ILE A 105 6.62 4.68 -7.78
N PHE A 106 5.32 4.82 -8.08
CA PHE A 106 4.67 3.99 -9.08
C PHE A 106 4.87 4.54 -10.49
N ASP A 107 4.77 3.66 -11.48
CA ASP A 107 4.63 4.05 -12.88
C ASP A 107 3.18 4.51 -13.10
N GLU A 108 2.97 5.81 -13.11
CA GLU A 108 1.64 6.43 -13.24
C GLU A 108 0.99 6.17 -14.60
N GLY A 109 1.75 5.75 -15.60
CA GLY A 109 1.21 5.24 -16.87
C GLY A 109 0.52 3.88 -16.72
N GLN A 110 0.66 3.22 -15.59
CA GLN A 110 0.05 1.92 -15.30
C GLN A 110 -0.88 1.95 -14.09
N ILE A 111 -0.45 2.56 -12.98
CA ILE A 111 -1.18 2.53 -11.71
C ILE A 111 -1.18 3.90 -11.06
N LEU A 112 -2.38 4.38 -10.69
CA LEU A 112 -2.54 5.59 -9.90
C LEU A 112 -2.03 5.37 -8.46
N PRO A 113 -1.28 6.31 -7.86
CA PRO A 113 -0.80 6.21 -6.49
C PRO A 113 -1.91 5.93 -5.47
N GLU A 114 -3.07 6.58 -5.62
CA GLU A 114 -4.22 6.35 -4.75
C GLU A 114 -4.80 4.94 -4.88
N TYR A 115 -4.85 4.40 -6.11
CA TYR A 115 -5.28 3.04 -6.33
C TYR A 115 -4.34 2.05 -5.64
N ALA A 116 -3.02 2.25 -5.80
CA ALA A 116 -2.00 1.44 -5.15
C ALA A 116 -2.10 1.52 -3.62
N CYS A 117 -2.35 2.71 -3.07
CA CYS A 117 -2.52 2.93 -1.63
C CYS A 117 -3.70 2.11 -1.09
N PHE A 118 -4.89 2.21 -1.71
CA PHE A 118 -6.05 1.40 -1.34
C PHE A 118 -5.84 -0.11 -1.55
N TYR A 119 -5.13 -0.47 -2.61
CA TYR A 119 -4.80 -1.87 -2.88
C TYR A 119 -3.91 -2.47 -1.79
N LEU A 120 -2.90 -1.73 -1.32
CA LEU A 120 -2.03 -2.15 -0.23
C LEU A 120 -2.77 -2.23 1.12
N GLU A 121 -3.74 -1.34 1.37
CA GLU A 121 -4.64 -1.45 2.52
C GLU A 121 -5.48 -2.74 2.47
N PHE A 122 -6.03 -3.05 1.31
CA PHE A 122 -6.74 -4.32 1.10
C PHE A 122 -5.84 -5.54 1.37
N TYR A 123 -4.55 -5.45 1.02
CA TYR A 123 -3.55 -6.49 1.28
C TYR A 123 -3.01 -6.52 2.71
N ARG A 124 -3.39 -5.56 3.56
CA ARG A 124 -2.86 -5.43 4.93
C ARG A 124 -2.91 -6.72 5.77
N PRO A 125 -4.01 -7.52 5.78
CA PRO A 125 -4.03 -8.78 6.52
C PRO A 125 -2.92 -9.74 6.09
N TRP A 126 -2.69 -9.87 4.79
CA TRP A 126 -1.61 -10.69 4.24
C TRP A 126 -0.21 -10.14 4.59
N LEU A 127 -0.03 -8.82 4.55
CA LEU A 127 1.22 -8.18 4.94
C LEU A 127 1.56 -8.47 6.40
N ILE A 128 0.57 -8.42 7.29
CA ILE A 128 0.73 -8.72 8.72
C ILE A 128 1.10 -10.21 8.92
N GLU A 129 0.41 -11.12 8.27
CA GLU A 129 0.71 -12.56 8.33
C GLU A 129 2.13 -12.86 7.88
N ARG A 130 2.55 -12.27 6.77
CA ARG A 130 3.88 -12.46 6.20
C ARG A 130 4.99 -11.86 7.07
N ALA A 131 4.74 -10.70 7.67
CA ALA A 131 5.69 -10.04 8.57
C ALA A 131 5.88 -10.82 9.88
N ASN A 132 4.83 -11.45 10.40
CA ASN A 132 4.86 -12.20 11.65
C ASN A 132 5.51 -13.59 11.52
N ALA A 133 5.89 -13.99 10.31
CA ALA A 133 6.63 -15.24 10.08
C ALA A 133 8.09 -15.21 10.61
N VAL A 134 8.54 -14.04 11.13
CA VAL A 134 9.88 -13.84 11.71
C VAL A 134 9.80 -13.28 13.13
N THR A 135 10.87 -13.47 13.91
CA THR A 135 10.93 -13.07 15.33
C THR A 135 10.65 -11.57 15.57
N VAL A 136 11.07 -10.71 14.65
CA VAL A 136 10.76 -9.28 14.66
C VAL A 136 9.96 -8.96 13.40
N PRO A 137 8.66 -8.58 13.54
CA PRO A 137 7.83 -8.27 12.38
C PRO A 137 8.46 -7.23 11.48
N ASN A 138 8.80 -7.65 10.27
CA ASN A 138 9.39 -6.79 9.24
C ASN A 138 9.13 -7.35 7.86
N LEU A 139 8.86 -6.48 6.89
CA LEU A 139 8.71 -6.83 5.48
C LEU A 139 9.92 -6.36 4.71
N THR A 140 10.53 -7.27 3.95
CA THR A 140 11.64 -6.94 3.07
C THR A 140 11.14 -6.46 1.71
N LYS A 141 12.01 -5.80 0.94
CA LYS A 141 11.71 -5.39 -0.43
C LYS A 141 11.37 -6.59 -1.32
N GLU A 142 12.08 -7.72 -1.13
CA GLU A 142 11.88 -8.95 -1.88
C GLU A 142 10.47 -9.52 -1.66
N GLN A 143 10.01 -9.55 -0.39
CA GLN A 143 8.66 -9.98 -0.04
C GLN A 143 7.59 -9.08 -0.65
N LEU A 144 7.81 -7.75 -0.64
CA LEU A 144 6.90 -6.78 -1.26
C LEU A 144 6.90 -6.90 -2.78
N SER A 145 8.08 -7.07 -3.39
CA SER A 145 8.27 -7.13 -4.85
C SER A 145 7.42 -8.20 -5.52
N GLY A 146 7.19 -9.33 -4.83
CA GLY A 146 6.41 -10.45 -5.33
C GLY A 146 4.89 -10.31 -5.17
N ILE A 147 4.38 -9.25 -4.51
CA ILE A 147 2.94 -9.07 -4.33
C ILE A 147 2.28 -8.93 -5.69
N PRO A 148 1.29 -9.79 -6.03
CA PRO A 148 0.54 -9.64 -7.26
C PRO A 148 -0.40 -8.45 -7.17
N VAL A 149 -0.25 -7.49 -8.07
CA VAL A 149 -1.13 -6.33 -8.19
C VAL A 149 -2.05 -6.52 -9.39
N VAL A 150 -3.35 -6.46 -9.14
CA VAL A 150 -4.38 -6.58 -10.16
C VAL A 150 -4.99 -5.20 -10.39
N PHE A 151 -5.00 -4.75 -11.63
CA PHE A 151 -5.47 -3.41 -11.95
C PHE A 151 -6.10 -3.32 -13.35
N PRO A 152 -7.14 -2.47 -13.51
CA PRO A 152 -7.75 -2.13 -14.79
C PRO A 152 -7.01 -0.98 -15.50
N CYS A 153 -7.60 -0.41 -16.54
CA CYS A 153 -7.14 0.83 -17.14
C CYS A 153 -7.23 2.01 -16.15
N LEU A 154 -6.51 3.09 -16.40
CA LEU A 154 -6.41 4.25 -15.50
C LEU A 154 -7.77 4.89 -15.23
N GLU A 155 -8.64 4.96 -16.23
CA GLU A 155 -10.00 5.51 -16.11
C GLU A 155 -10.84 4.71 -15.10
N GLU A 156 -10.81 3.38 -15.17
CA GLU A 156 -11.50 2.52 -14.20
C GLU A 156 -10.86 2.62 -12.81
N GLN A 157 -9.53 2.73 -12.71
CA GLN A 157 -8.85 2.97 -11.44
C GLN A 157 -9.34 4.26 -10.79
N GLN A 158 -9.48 5.36 -11.57
CA GLN A 158 -9.98 6.63 -11.06
C GLN A 158 -11.40 6.50 -10.51
N VAL A 159 -12.29 5.81 -11.25
CA VAL A 159 -13.66 5.55 -10.76
C VAL A 159 -13.66 4.80 -9.43
N ILE A 160 -12.82 3.77 -9.30
CA ILE A 160 -12.67 2.99 -8.07
C ILE A 160 -12.16 3.88 -6.93
N VAL A 161 -11.11 4.65 -7.17
CA VAL A 161 -10.53 5.58 -6.20
C VAL A 161 -11.56 6.57 -5.69
N ASP A 162 -12.36 7.17 -6.59
CA ASP A 162 -13.38 8.14 -6.21
C ASP A 162 -14.49 7.52 -5.36
N GLN A 163 -14.91 6.30 -5.69
CA GLN A 163 -15.88 5.55 -4.88
C GLN A 163 -15.32 5.24 -3.48
N LEU A 164 -14.07 4.80 -3.37
CA LEU A 164 -13.42 4.48 -2.10
C LEU A 164 -13.20 5.74 -1.26
N LYS A 165 -12.74 6.84 -1.86
CA LYS A 165 -12.62 8.14 -1.20
C LYS A 165 -13.97 8.66 -0.67
N ARG A 166 -15.05 8.50 -1.44
CA ARG A 166 -16.41 8.86 -1.02
C ARG A 166 -16.88 8.00 0.15
N ALA A 167 -16.70 6.69 0.07
CA ALA A 167 -17.05 5.77 1.13
C ALA A 167 -16.32 6.09 2.44
N ARG A 168 -14.99 6.33 2.37
CA ARG A 168 -14.16 6.72 3.50
C ARG A 168 -14.66 8.00 4.18
N ARG A 169 -14.96 9.05 3.39
CA ARG A 169 -15.51 10.33 3.92
C ARG A 169 -16.85 10.12 4.65
N LEU A 170 -17.74 9.29 4.12
CA LEU A 170 -19.01 8.98 4.76
C LEU A 170 -18.83 8.24 6.08
N MET A 171 -17.85 7.33 6.15
CA MET A 171 -17.54 6.58 7.36
C MET A 171 -16.96 7.46 8.47
N GLN A 172 -16.01 8.33 8.14
CA GLN A 172 -15.44 9.31 9.07
C GLN A 172 -16.52 10.18 9.72
N ARG A 173 -17.53 10.61 8.93
CA ARG A 173 -18.67 11.40 9.43
C ARG A 173 -19.62 10.60 10.33
N SER A 174 -19.75 9.30 10.12
CA SER A 174 -20.72 8.45 10.84
C SER A 174 -20.14 7.70 12.04
N ARG A 175 -18.86 7.91 12.41
CA ARG A 175 -18.12 7.15 13.44
C ARG A 175 -18.23 5.62 13.27
N ARG A 176 -18.37 5.15 12.03
CA ARG A 176 -18.44 3.71 11.74
C ARG A 176 -17.04 3.09 11.77
N SER A 177 -16.98 1.83 12.17
CA SER A 177 -15.74 1.11 12.47
C SER A 177 -14.89 0.79 11.23
N GLU A 178 -13.59 0.52 11.48
CA GLU A 178 -12.61 0.01 10.51
C GLU A 178 -13.11 -1.25 9.76
N ASP A 179 -13.91 -2.10 10.45
CA ASP A 179 -14.54 -3.29 9.85
C ASP A 179 -15.45 -2.95 8.65
N THR A 180 -16.12 -1.78 8.68
CA THR A 180 -16.97 -1.37 7.57
C THR A 180 -16.12 -0.96 6.36
N LEU A 181 -14.96 -0.33 6.56
CA LEU A 181 -14.03 -0.01 5.48
C LEU A 181 -13.47 -1.28 4.85
N ASN A 182 -12.98 -2.21 5.68
CA ASN A 182 -12.48 -3.50 5.21
C ASN A 182 -13.52 -4.23 4.35
N ARG A 183 -14.78 -4.25 4.77
CA ARG A 183 -15.87 -4.84 4.00
C ARG A 183 -16.13 -4.12 2.66
N ILE A 184 -15.96 -2.80 2.60
CA ILE A 184 -16.08 -2.04 1.35
C ILE A 184 -14.92 -2.35 0.42
N LEU A 185 -13.69 -2.40 0.94
CA LEU A 185 -12.49 -2.80 0.21
C LEU A 185 -12.63 -4.23 -0.33
N GLU A 186 -13.07 -5.18 0.51
CA GLU A 186 -13.35 -6.56 0.10
C GLU A 186 -14.42 -6.63 -1.00
N ASN A 187 -15.47 -5.83 -0.92
CA ASN A 187 -16.49 -5.79 -1.97
C ASN A 187 -15.96 -5.18 -3.27
N ALA A 188 -15.20 -4.10 -3.19
CA ALA A 188 -14.60 -3.48 -4.36
C ALA A 188 -13.58 -4.42 -5.03
N PHE A 189 -12.51 -4.75 -4.31
CA PHE A 189 -11.41 -5.58 -4.84
C PHE A 189 -11.79 -7.05 -4.96
N GLY A 190 -12.62 -7.59 -4.07
CA GLY A 190 -13.06 -8.98 -4.12
C GLY A 190 -13.97 -9.30 -5.31
N LYS A 191 -14.85 -8.38 -5.72
CA LYS A 191 -15.63 -8.55 -6.97
C LYS A 191 -14.71 -8.57 -8.18
N MET A 192 -13.73 -7.71 -8.19
CA MET A 192 -12.75 -7.56 -9.27
C MET A 192 -11.86 -8.79 -9.38
N ALA A 193 -11.35 -9.28 -8.25
CA ALA A 193 -10.56 -10.50 -8.20
C ALA A 193 -11.37 -11.72 -8.66
N ARG A 194 -12.65 -11.83 -8.28
CA ARG A 194 -13.55 -12.89 -8.77
C ARG A 194 -13.75 -12.87 -10.28
N SER A 195 -13.90 -11.67 -10.87
CA SER A 195 -14.05 -11.54 -12.31
C SER A 195 -12.77 -11.96 -13.01
N ALA A 196 -11.62 -11.45 -12.58
CA ALA A 196 -10.31 -11.77 -13.16
C ALA A 196 -9.92 -13.27 -13.01
N LEU A 197 -10.30 -13.90 -11.88
CA LEU A 197 -10.12 -15.35 -11.69
C LEU A 197 -11.00 -16.19 -12.63
N LYS A 198 -12.27 -15.79 -12.84
CA LYS A 198 -13.19 -16.48 -13.77
C LYS A 198 -12.71 -16.40 -15.21
N GLU A 199 -12.14 -15.27 -15.59
CA GLU A 199 -11.66 -15.00 -16.94
C GLU A 199 -10.25 -15.55 -17.21
N GLY A 200 -9.62 -16.23 -16.22
CA GLY A 200 -8.26 -16.76 -16.33
C GLY A 200 -7.15 -15.72 -16.42
N LYS A 201 -7.46 -14.46 -16.08
CA LYS A 201 -6.53 -13.33 -16.13
C LYS A 201 -5.62 -13.23 -14.89
N ILE A 202 -5.93 -13.99 -13.84
CA ILE A 202 -5.13 -14.09 -12.60
C ILE A 202 -4.67 -15.54 -12.48
N SER A 203 -3.41 -15.73 -12.03
CA SER A 203 -2.87 -17.04 -11.72
C SER A 203 -3.77 -17.76 -10.70
N ARG A 204 -4.05 -19.04 -10.98
CA ARG A 204 -4.80 -19.93 -10.09
C ARG A 204 -3.90 -20.61 -9.05
N ASP A 205 -2.65 -20.20 -8.99
CA ASP A 205 -1.68 -20.73 -8.04
C ASP A 205 -2.03 -20.26 -6.62
N GLU A 206 -2.42 -21.19 -5.77
CA GLU A 206 -2.86 -20.91 -4.39
C GLU A 206 -1.76 -20.29 -3.53
N GLU A 207 -0.48 -20.53 -3.85
CA GLU A 207 0.65 -19.95 -3.13
C GLU A 207 0.82 -18.45 -3.42
N LEU A 208 0.39 -18.02 -4.61
CA LEU A 208 0.43 -16.62 -5.04
C LEU A 208 -0.84 -15.84 -4.65
N LEU A 209 -1.91 -16.55 -4.23
CA LEU A 209 -3.13 -15.90 -3.76
C LEU A 209 -2.95 -15.40 -2.33
N SER A 210 -3.19 -14.10 -2.13
CA SER A 210 -3.21 -13.55 -0.77
C SER A 210 -4.28 -14.24 0.08
N PRO A 211 -4.16 -14.25 1.42
CA PRO A 211 -5.20 -14.74 2.34
C PRO A 211 -6.58 -14.14 2.09
N VAL A 212 -6.62 -12.95 1.50
CA VAL A 212 -7.88 -12.26 1.15
C VAL A 212 -8.48 -12.81 -0.14
N LEU A 213 -7.65 -13.24 -1.10
CA LEU A 213 -8.09 -13.84 -2.36
C LEU A 213 -8.34 -15.35 -2.25
N ARG A 214 -7.66 -16.05 -1.33
CA ARG A 214 -7.86 -17.49 -1.07
C ARG A 214 -9.31 -17.86 -0.76
N PRO A 215 -10.02 -17.21 0.17
CA PRO A 215 -11.43 -17.55 0.44
C PRO A 215 -12.32 -17.33 -0.78
N ILE A 216 -12.00 -16.30 -1.59
CA ILE A 216 -12.72 -16.02 -2.84
C ILE A 216 -12.46 -17.13 -3.85
N TRP A 217 -11.23 -17.59 -3.99
CA TRP A 217 -10.84 -18.70 -4.85
C TRP A 217 -11.46 -20.01 -4.43
N VAL A 218 -11.39 -20.35 -3.15
CA VAL A 218 -12.02 -21.57 -2.59
C VAL A 218 -13.53 -21.56 -2.85
N SER A 219 -14.21 -20.43 -2.63
CA SER A 219 -15.65 -20.28 -2.91
C SER A 219 -15.98 -20.42 -4.41
N LEU A 220 -15.07 -20.06 -5.30
CA LEU A 220 -15.24 -20.26 -6.74
C LEU A 220 -14.99 -21.72 -7.14
N LYS A 221 -13.97 -22.38 -6.57
CA LYS A 221 -13.72 -23.82 -6.79
C LYS A 221 -14.93 -24.67 -6.36
N THR A 222 -15.48 -24.42 -5.18
CA THR A 222 -16.62 -25.18 -4.64
C THR A 222 -17.92 -24.97 -5.41
N ARG A 223 -18.07 -23.84 -6.11
CA ARG A 223 -19.24 -23.54 -6.95
C ARG A 223 -19.07 -24.02 -8.42
N ALA A 224 -17.83 -24.28 -8.85
CA ALA A 224 -17.49 -24.65 -10.22
C ALA A 224 -17.39 -26.17 -10.46
N LEU A 225 -17.57 -27.01 -9.42
CA LEU A 225 -17.68 -28.45 -9.56
C LEU A 225 -19.17 -28.82 -9.59
N PRO A 226 -19.80 -29.03 -10.77
CA PRO A 226 -20.96 -29.91 -10.83
C PRO A 226 -20.44 -31.29 -10.45
N ALA A 227 -21.17 -31.95 -9.56
CA ALA A 227 -20.93 -33.34 -9.22
C ALA A 227 -20.84 -34.15 -10.52
N GLU A 228 -19.62 -34.58 -10.89
CA GLU A 228 -19.48 -35.75 -11.74
C GLU A 228 -20.05 -36.93 -10.93
N ARG A 229 -21.28 -37.27 -11.20
CA ARG A 229 -21.87 -38.51 -10.73
C ARG A 229 -21.16 -39.63 -11.50
N GLU A 230 -20.40 -40.39 -10.75
CA GLU A 230 -19.96 -41.71 -11.19
C GLU A 230 -21.21 -42.51 -11.63
N THR A 231 -21.21 -42.91 -12.87
CA THR A 231 -22.00 -44.04 -13.37
C THR A 231 -21.07 -45.19 -13.65
#